data_f8379108e280f0b44569288bbf9defd3
#
_entry.id   f8379108e280f0b44569288bbf9defd3
#
_cell.length_a   1.000
_cell.length_b   1.000
_cell.length_c   1.000
_cell.angle_alpha   90.00
_cell.angle_beta   90.00
_cell.angle_gamma   90.00
#
_symmetry.space_group_name_H-M   'P 1'
#
loop_
_entity.id
_entity.type
_entity.pdbx_description
1 polymer ?
#
loop_
_entity_poly.entity_id
_entity_poly.type
_entity_poly.pdbx_seq_one_letter_code
_entity_poly.pdbx_strand_id
1 'polypeptide(L)'
;MSLRHIGLAVLALGCAHPAMGQSPNQGRPLPQGYGSLTQDDLSLRVGDDNLVIRFVPLDPRLMPLLARDAAQSLRFLLDSHKRAIDSVASRAGVATPGIGLVSFFGQRADARFDPQTLTILIRNRVFRPLGVIALSARFNSQQLGVREQASALYLFEEEIPVNDSFLLSYGVLTSEDWERKLPLLDRERARVAARSRTEPIDTGR
;
A
#
# COMPACT_ATOMS: atom_id res chain seq x y z
N MET A 1 0.70 37.55 -73.44
CA MET A 1 1.56 36.63 -72.69
C MET A 1 0.93 36.38 -71.33
N SER A 2 0.33 35.21 -71.14
CA SER A 2 -0.55 34.87 -69.98
C SER A 2 0.22 34.09 -68.95
N LEU A 3 0.25 34.60 -67.71
CA LEU A 3 0.81 33.89 -66.58
C LEU A 3 -0.32 33.19 -65.86
N ARG A 4 -0.29 31.84 -65.85
CA ARG A 4 -1.25 30.99 -65.14
C ARG A 4 -0.78 30.77 -63.69
N HIS A 5 -1.60 31.20 -62.75
CA HIS A 5 -1.41 30.91 -61.32
C HIS A 5 -1.98 29.51 -61.05
N ILE A 6 -1.10 28.60 -60.57
CA ILE A 6 -1.47 27.26 -60.05
C ILE A 6 -1.64 27.43 -58.55
N GLY A 7 -2.89 27.34 -58.10
CA GLY A 7 -3.20 27.31 -56.66
C GLY A 7 -2.91 25.93 -56.06
N LEU A 8 -2.06 25.85 -55.06
CA LEU A 8 -1.74 24.65 -54.28
C LEU A 8 -2.73 24.57 -53.10
N ALA A 9 -3.66 23.62 -53.18
CA ALA A 9 -4.57 23.30 -52.08
C ALA A 9 -3.85 22.37 -51.07
N VAL A 10 -3.57 22.87 -49.89
CA VAL A 10 -3.03 22.08 -48.75
C VAL A 10 -4.20 21.47 -48.00
N LEU A 11 -4.38 20.14 -48.16
CA LEU A 11 -5.29 19.35 -47.33
C LEU A 11 -4.65 19.14 -45.98
N ALA A 12 -5.15 19.80 -44.93
CA ALA A 12 -4.80 19.53 -43.55
C ALA A 12 -5.55 18.29 -43.06
N LEU A 13 -4.87 17.13 -43.00
CA LEU A 13 -5.37 15.95 -42.29
C LEU A 13 -5.29 16.23 -40.78
N GLY A 14 -6.42 16.50 -40.15
CA GLY A 14 -6.56 16.57 -38.71
C GLY A 14 -6.41 15.17 -38.09
N CYS A 15 -5.27 14.87 -37.48
CA CYS A 15 -5.11 13.70 -36.63
C CYS A 15 -5.93 13.89 -35.33
N ALA A 16 -7.11 13.28 -35.28
CA ALA A 16 -7.86 13.12 -34.04
C ALA A 16 -7.08 12.17 -33.14
N HIS A 17 -6.42 12.71 -32.12
CA HIS A 17 -5.85 11.92 -31.04
C HIS A 17 -7.00 11.38 -30.19
N PRO A 18 -7.10 10.05 -29.96
CA PRO A 18 -8.03 9.56 -28.96
C PRO A 18 -7.55 10.11 -27.60
N ALA A 19 -8.38 10.95 -26.99
CA ALA A 19 -8.21 11.33 -25.61
C ALA A 19 -8.24 10.05 -24.76
N MET A 20 -7.08 9.60 -24.30
CA MET A 20 -6.99 8.56 -23.26
C MET A 20 -7.77 9.10 -22.08
N GLY A 21 -8.92 8.49 -21.81
CA GLY A 21 -9.77 8.83 -20.70
C GLY A 21 -9.00 8.64 -19.40
N GLN A 22 -8.47 9.72 -18.87
CA GLN A 22 -8.05 9.77 -17.47
C GLN A 22 -9.29 9.46 -16.64
N SER A 23 -9.22 8.37 -15.88
CA SER A 23 -10.28 8.03 -14.93
C SER A 23 -10.54 9.24 -14.03
N PRO A 24 -11.76 9.78 -13.97
CA PRO A 24 -12.05 11.08 -13.34
C PRO A 24 -11.86 11.11 -11.82
N ASN A 25 -11.32 10.05 -11.22
CA ASN A 25 -11.22 9.88 -9.77
C ASN A 25 -9.78 9.81 -9.22
N GLN A 26 -8.73 10.00 -10.02
CA GLN A 26 -7.35 9.83 -9.54
C GLN A 26 -6.80 10.97 -8.67
N GLY A 27 -7.52 12.06 -8.48
CA GLY A 27 -7.00 13.25 -7.80
C GLY A 27 -7.74 13.72 -6.54
N ARG A 28 -8.94 13.22 -6.25
CA ARG A 28 -9.70 13.69 -5.07
C ARG A 28 -9.59 12.67 -3.93
N PRO A 29 -9.20 13.10 -2.71
CA PRO A 29 -9.19 12.23 -1.55
C PRO A 29 -10.58 11.60 -1.33
N LEU A 30 -10.63 10.29 -1.19
CA LEU A 30 -11.87 9.60 -0.88
C LEU A 30 -12.27 9.87 0.57
N PRO A 31 -13.56 10.11 0.84
CA PRO A 31 -14.04 10.28 2.20
C PRO A 31 -13.95 8.95 2.95
N GLN A 32 -13.77 9.05 4.26
CA GLN A 32 -13.59 7.90 5.14
C GLN A 32 -14.94 7.39 5.66
N GLY A 33 -14.96 6.09 6.02
CA GLY A 33 -16.14 5.48 6.65
C GLY A 33 -17.15 4.86 5.68
N TYR A 34 -16.85 4.88 4.37
CA TYR A 34 -17.67 4.25 3.34
C TYR A 34 -17.08 2.94 2.81
N GLY A 35 -15.85 2.61 3.18
CA GLY A 35 -15.18 1.38 2.78
C GLY A 35 -15.74 0.15 3.48
N SER A 36 -15.50 -1.01 2.88
CA SER A 36 -15.94 -2.31 3.39
C SER A 36 -14.83 -3.35 3.50
N LEU A 37 -13.60 -3.01 3.08
CA LEU A 37 -12.49 -3.94 3.14
C LEU A 37 -12.02 -4.17 4.57
N THR A 38 -11.53 -5.38 4.81
CA THR A 38 -10.86 -5.77 6.06
C THR A 38 -9.34 -5.60 5.94
N GLN A 39 -8.62 -5.73 7.04
CA GLN A 39 -7.15 -5.78 6.99
C GLN A 39 -6.63 -6.99 6.21
N ASP A 40 -7.38 -8.10 6.20
CA ASP A 40 -7.01 -9.30 5.43
C ASP A 40 -7.09 -9.07 3.92
N ASP A 41 -8.04 -8.26 3.47
CA ASP A 41 -8.13 -7.88 2.06
C ASP A 41 -6.89 -7.10 1.59
N LEU A 42 -6.23 -6.36 2.49
CA LEU A 42 -5.01 -5.63 2.22
C LEU A 42 -3.73 -6.43 2.53
N SER A 43 -3.84 -7.60 3.15
CA SER A 43 -2.66 -8.34 3.61
C SER A 43 -2.00 -9.13 2.49
N LEU A 44 -0.66 -9.14 2.48
CA LEU A 44 0.17 -10.07 1.76
C LEU A 44 0.68 -11.15 2.71
N ARG A 45 0.92 -12.34 2.20
CA ARG A 45 1.52 -13.43 2.96
C ARG A 45 2.72 -13.97 2.21
N VAL A 46 3.81 -14.20 2.94
CA VAL A 46 5.01 -14.88 2.46
C VAL A 46 5.53 -15.77 3.58
N GLY A 47 6.02 -16.94 3.26
CA GLY A 47 6.52 -17.84 4.28
C GLY A 47 6.61 -19.29 3.80
N ASP A 48 6.93 -20.16 4.72
CA ASP A 48 7.06 -21.60 4.55
C ASP A 48 6.38 -22.37 5.70
N ASP A 49 6.67 -23.66 5.83
CA ASP A 49 6.13 -24.52 6.89
C ASP A 49 6.67 -24.18 8.30
N ASN A 50 7.69 -23.33 8.42
CA ASN A 50 8.29 -22.94 9.68
C ASN A 50 7.80 -21.58 10.15
N LEU A 51 7.69 -20.61 9.22
CA LEU A 51 7.37 -19.21 9.51
C LEU A 51 6.46 -18.65 8.44
N VAL A 52 5.35 -18.02 8.84
CA VAL A 52 4.50 -17.24 7.95
C VAL A 52 4.58 -15.77 8.34
N ILE A 53 4.75 -14.91 7.36
CA ILE A 53 4.82 -13.46 7.52
C ILE A 53 3.61 -12.85 6.84
N ARG A 54 2.90 -12.00 7.57
CA ARG A 54 1.81 -11.19 7.05
C ARG A 54 2.25 -9.73 7.02
N PHE A 55 2.06 -9.10 5.89
CA PHE A 55 2.36 -7.69 5.65
C PHE A 55 1.10 -6.94 5.26
N VAL A 56 0.83 -5.81 5.89
CA VAL A 56 -0.28 -4.90 5.56
C VAL A 56 0.30 -3.51 5.30
N PRO A 57 0.21 -2.97 4.09
CA PRO A 57 0.65 -1.60 3.83
C PRO A 57 -0.27 -0.61 4.54
N LEU A 58 0.32 0.31 5.31
CA LEU A 58 -0.39 1.34 6.06
C LEU A 58 -0.32 2.68 5.30
N ASP A 59 -0.92 2.70 4.13
CA ASP A 59 -0.91 3.86 3.26
C ASP A 59 -2.20 4.69 3.41
N PRO A 60 -2.13 6.02 3.49
CA PRO A 60 -3.31 6.89 3.60
C PRO A 60 -4.35 6.67 2.49
N ARG A 61 -3.92 6.26 1.29
CA ARG A 61 -4.79 5.99 0.13
C ARG A 61 -5.65 4.73 0.30
N LEU A 62 -5.25 3.81 1.19
CA LEU A 62 -5.99 2.58 1.49
C LEU A 62 -6.99 2.76 2.64
N MET A 63 -6.74 3.70 3.56
CA MET A 63 -7.58 3.90 4.74
C MET A 63 -9.07 4.15 4.43
N PRO A 64 -9.44 4.92 3.38
CA PRO A 64 -10.84 5.13 3.02
C PRO A 64 -11.55 3.88 2.50
N LEU A 65 -10.80 2.86 2.05
CA LEU A 65 -11.34 1.62 1.49
C LEU A 65 -11.70 0.60 2.58
N LEU A 66 -11.15 0.78 3.78
CA LEU A 66 -11.40 -0.11 4.91
C LEU A 66 -12.75 0.15 5.56
N ALA A 67 -13.34 -0.89 6.14
CA ALA A 67 -14.43 -0.76 7.08
C ALA A 67 -14.03 0.16 8.24
N ARG A 68 -15.01 0.87 8.81
CA ARG A 68 -14.76 1.94 9.79
C ARG A 68 -13.91 1.48 10.98
N ASP A 69 -14.23 0.33 11.55
CA ASP A 69 -13.52 -0.26 12.69
C ASP A 69 -12.07 -0.65 12.34
N ALA A 70 -11.86 -1.26 11.17
CA ALA A 70 -10.53 -1.60 10.68
C ALA A 70 -9.68 -0.34 10.44
N ALA A 71 -10.26 0.69 9.80
CA ALA A 71 -9.58 1.96 9.58
C ALA A 71 -9.24 2.68 10.88
N GLN A 72 -10.15 2.69 11.86
CA GLN A 72 -9.93 3.29 13.18
C GLN A 72 -8.81 2.57 13.95
N SER A 73 -8.83 1.24 13.93
CA SER A 73 -7.79 0.43 14.60
C SER A 73 -6.39 0.72 14.06
N LEU A 74 -6.24 0.77 12.73
CA LEU A 74 -4.94 1.07 12.10
C LEU A 74 -4.49 2.52 12.34
N ARG A 75 -5.39 3.48 12.36
CA ARG A 75 -5.05 4.87 12.72
C ARG A 75 -4.60 4.97 14.16
N PHE A 76 -5.35 4.39 15.08
CA PHE A 76 -4.97 4.37 16.49
C PHE A 76 -3.57 3.77 16.66
N LEU A 77 -3.24 2.71 15.93
CA LEU A 77 -1.91 2.11 15.93
C LEU A 77 -0.83 3.13 15.46
N LEU A 78 -1.06 3.80 14.34
CA LEU A 78 -0.13 4.82 13.80
C LEU A 78 0.03 6.00 14.75
N ASP A 79 -1.07 6.53 15.29
CA ASP A 79 -1.07 7.67 16.21
C ASP A 79 -0.35 7.33 17.51
N SER A 80 -0.58 6.12 18.05
CA SER A 80 0.09 5.64 19.27
C SER A 80 1.61 5.52 19.11
N HIS A 81 2.09 5.27 17.90
CA HIS A 81 3.52 5.10 17.61
C HIS A 81 4.11 6.28 16.83
N LYS A 82 3.35 7.37 16.65
CA LYS A 82 3.76 8.52 15.84
C LYS A 82 5.14 9.06 16.19
N ARG A 83 5.44 9.24 17.50
CA ARG A 83 6.76 9.75 17.93
C ARG A 83 7.91 8.83 17.53
N ALA A 84 7.71 7.53 17.60
CA ALA A 84 8.72 6.56 17.22
C ALA A 84 8.91 6.56 15.69
N ILE A 85 7.83 6.64 14.92
CA ILE A 85 7.83 6.77 13.46
C ILE A 85 8.59 8.05 13.05
N ASP A 86 8.20 9.20 13.60
CA ASP A 86 8.84 10.49 13.31
C ASP A 86 10.34 10.46 13.66
N SER A 87 10.73 9.83 14.77
CA SER A 87 12.13 9.68 15.17
C SER A 87 12.95 8.83 14.19
N VAL A 88 12.41 7.73 13.71
CA VAL A 88 13.08 6.88 12.71
C VAL A 88 13.20 7.62 11.38
N ALA A 89 12.12 8.21 10.89
CA ALA A 89 12.07 8.97 9.65
C ALA A 89 13.06 10.15 9.67
N SER A 90 13.08 10.93 10.75
CA SER A 90 14.00 12.07 10.91
C SER A 90 15.47 11.65 10.91
N ARG A 91 15.84 10.56 11.60
CA ARG A 91 17.20 10.04 11.59
C ARG A 91 17.66 9.56 10.21
N ALA A 92 16.72 9.06 9.42
CA ALA A 92 16.98 8.62 8.05
C ALA A 92 16.91 9.76 7.02
N GLY A 93 16.49 10.98 7.42
CA GLY A 93 16.30 12.11 6.51
C GLY A 93 15.10 11.95 5.55
N VAL A 94 14.12 11.14 5.91
CA VAL A 94 12.94 10.83 5.08
C VAL A 94 11.73 11.59 5.61
N ALA A 95 11.08 12.39 4.75
CA ALA A 95 9.91 13.20 5.13
C ALA A 95 8.63 12.36 5.21
N THR A 96 8.43 11.46 4.26
CA THR A 96 7.21 10.61 4.13
C THR A 96 7.62 9.15 3.94
N PRO A 97 7.91 8.42 5.02
CA PRO A 97 8.27 7.02 4.91
C PRO A 97 7.05 6.17 4.52
N GLY A 98 7.27 5.15 3.70
CA GLY A 98 6.30 4.07 3.55
C GLY A 98 6.21 3.28 4.85
N ILE A 99 5.00 2.91 5.28
CA ILE A 99 4.81 2.18 6.53
C ILE A 99 4.07 0.88 6.24
N GLY A 100 4.55 -0.22 6.83
CA GLY A 100 3.89 -1.52 6.79
C GLY A 100 3.76 -2.13 8.18
N LEU A 101 2.61 -2.71 8.47
CA LEU A 101 2.42 -3.58 9.64
C LEU A 101 2.85 -4.99 9.26
N VAL A 102 3.83 -5.52 9.95
CA VAL A 102 4.35 -6.88 9.75
C VAL A 102 4.05 -7.74 10.96
N SER A 103 3.56 -8.95 10.70
CA SER A 103 3.36 -9.96 11.73
C SER A 103 4.02 -11.26 11.31
N PHE A 104 4.83 -11.81 12.19
CA PHE A 104 5.49 -13.10 12.05
C PHE A 104 4.73 -14.13 12.86
N PHE A 105 4.43 -15.29 12.28
CA PHE A 105 3.70 -16.39 12.91
C PHE A 105 4.56 -17.63 12.89
N GLY A 106 4.92 -18.16 14.05
CA GLY A 106 5.62 -19.44 14.19
C GLY A 106 4.68 -20.59 13.85
N GLN A 107 5.06 -21.42 12.88
CA GLN A 107 4.33 -22.63 12.49
C GLN A 107 4.90 -23.86 13.18
N ARG A 108 6.18 -23.82 13.56
CA ARG A 108 6.89 -24.86 14.29
C ARG A 108 7.51 -24.30 15.57
N ALA A 109 7.94 -25.19 16.47
CA ALA A 109 8.71 -24.79 17.63
C ALA A 109 10.04 -24.16 17.18
N ASP A 110 10.48 -23.12 17.89
CA ASP A 110 11.75 -22.42 17.66
C ASP A 110 11.91 -21.79 16.27
N ALA A 111 10.79 -21.37 15.65
CA ALA A 111 10.81 -20.62 14.41
C ALA A 111 11.57 -19.28 14.61
N ARG A 112 12.64 -19.09 13.86
CA ARG A 112 13.46 -17.87 13.92
C ARG A 112 13.15 -16.95 12.74
N PHE A 113 13.23 -15.64 12.99
CA PHE A 113 13.10 -14.63 11.93
C PHE A 113 14.14 -13.55 12.10
N ASP A 114 14.58 -13.00 10.98
CA ASP A 114 15.43 -11.81 10.93
C ASP A 114 14.60 -10.64 10.35
N PRO A 115 14.33 -9.60 11.16
CA PRO A 115 13.56 -8.44 10.71
C PRO A 115 14.15 -7.71 9.50
N GLN A 116 15.46 -7.78 9.28
CA GLN A 116 16.13 -7.09 8.18
C GLN A 116 16.00 -7.81 6.84
N THR A 117 15.56 -9.05 6.86
CA THR A 117 15.42 -9.88 5.65
C THR A 117 14.17 -9.53 4.83
N LEU A 118 13.17 -8.89 5.46
CA LEU A 118 11.95 -8.47 4.76
C LEU A 118 12.23 -7.27 3.85
N THR A 119 11.88 -7.39 2.58
CA THR A 119 12.06 -6.34 1.59
C THR A 119 10.84 -6.20 0.69
N ILE A 120 10.69 -5.04 0.07
CA ILE A 120 9.70 -4.79 -0.99
C ILE A 120 10.47 -4.59 -2.28
N LEU A 121 10.07 -5.27 -3.35
CA LEU A 121 10.66 -5.13 -4.68
C LEU A 121 9.68 -4.42 -5.61
N ILE A 122 10.10 -3.29 -6.20
CA ILE A 122 9.31 -2.46 -7.10
C ILE A 122 10.15 -2.17 -8.34
N ARG A 123 9.68 -2.60 -9.52
CA ARG A 123 10.37 -2.29 -10.81
C ARG A 123 11.89 -2.51 -10.75
N ASN A 124 12.33 -3.65 -10.23
CA ASN A 124 13.75 -4.01 -10.02
C ASN A 124 14.52 -3.19 -8.97
N ARG A 125 13.84 -2.35 -8.17
CA ARG A 125 14.43 -1.69 -7.00
C ARG A 125 14.03 -2.42 -5.74
N VAL A 126 15.01 -2.68 -4.87
CA VAL A 126 14.79 -3.31 -3.57
C VAL A 126 14.70 -2.23 -2.51
N PHE A 127 13.56 -2.18 -1.82
CA PHE A 127 13.34 -1.30 -0.67
C PHE A 127 13.55 -2.10 0.61
N ARG A 128 14.56 -1.72 1.34
CA ARG A 128 14.86 -2.29 2.66
C ARG A 128 14.23 -1.42 3.74
N PRO A 129 13.89 -1.99 4.92
CA PRO A 129 13.40 -1.17 6.02
C PRO A 129 14.48 -0.20 6.51
N LEU A 130 14.15 1.07 6.61
CA LEU A 130 14.95 2.12 7.27
C LEU A 130 15.02 1.90 8.78
N GLY A 131 13.95 1.34 9.33
CA GLY A 131 13.82 1.05 10.74
C GLY A 131 12.59 0.22 11.02
N VAL A 132 12.64 -0.44 12.16
CA VAL A 132 11.61 -1.34 12.63
C VAL A 132 11.23 -0.95 14.07
N ILE A 133 9.94 -0.80 14.32
CA ILE A 133 9.38 -0.46 15.62
C ILE A 133 8.63 -1.69 16.14
N ALA A 134 9.19 -2.37 17.15
CA ALA A 134 8.57 -3.54 17.75
C ALA A 134 7.24 -3.16 18.42
N LEU A 135 6.18 -3.91 18.13
CA LEU A 135 4.85 -3.75 18.74
C LEU A 135 4.60 -4.80 19.83
N SER A 136 5.35 -5.88 19.83
CA SER A 136 5.25 -6.94 20.82
C SER A 136 6.62 -7.24 21.44
N ALA A 137 6.65 -7.61 22.73
CA ALA A 137 7.88 -7.99 23.40
C ALA A 137 8.58 -9.19 22.75
N ARG A 138 7.81 -10.10 22.17
CA ARG A 138 8.30 -11.28 21.42
C ARG A 138 9.13 -10.93 20.19
N PHE A 139 8.91 -9.76 19.61
CA PHE A 139 9.65 -9.32 18.43
C PHE A 139 11.17 -9.24 18.70
N ASN A 140 11.55 -8.83 19.90
CA ASN A 140 12.96 -8.68 20.27
C ASN A 140 13.70 -10.01 20.45
N SER A 141 12.98 -11.11 20.73
CA SER A 141 13.58 -12.44 20.82
C SER A 141 13.94 -13.05 19.45
N GLN A 142 13.30 -12.56 18.38
CA GLN A 142 13.44 -13.08 17.01
C GLN A 142 13.21 -14.62 16.91
N GLN A 143 12.45 -15.15 17.89
CA GLN A 143 12.15 -16.57 18.01
C GLN A 143 10.69 -16.74 18.45
N LEU A 144 9.97 -17.64 17.80
CA LEU A 144 8.56 -17.92 18.04
C LEU A 144 8.33 -19.40 18.24
N GLY A 145 7.50 -19.73 19.20
CA GLY A 145 6.92 -21.05 19.34
C GLY A 145 5.78 -21.30 18.36
N VAL A 146 5.20 -22.47 18.40
CA VAL A 146 4.04 -22.84 17.60
C VAL A 146 2.86 -21.92 17.92
N ARG A 147 2.25 -21.34 16.88
CA ARG A 147 1.12 -20.38 16.98
C ARG A 147 1.45 -19.09 17.75
N GLU A 148 2.70 -18.81 18.04
CA GLU A 148 3.11 -17.55 18.57
C GLU A 148 3.25 -16.50 17.46
N GLN A 149 3.04 -15.23 17.84
CA GLN A 149 3.10 -14.09 16.94
C GLN A 149 4.01 -13.00 17.50
N ALA A 150 4.77 -12.38 16.60
CA ALA A 150 5.46 -11.12 16.85
C ALA A 150 5.07 -10.10 15.77
N SER A 151 4.90 -8.84 16.18
CA SER A 151 4.49 -7.78 15.25
C SER A 151 5.35 -6.54 15.42
N ALA A 152 5.53 -5.82 14.30
CA ALA A 152 6.27 -4.56 14.24
C ALA A 152 5.75 -3.66 13.12
N LEU A 153 6.02 -2.35 13.24
CA LEU A 153 5.92 -1.41 12.14
C LEU A 153 7.27 -1.34 11.41
N TYR A 154 7.21 -1.44 10.11
CA TYR A 154 8.35 -1.31 9.21
C TYR A 154 8.25 0.01 8.46
N LEU A 155 9.34 0.77 8.43
CA LEU A 155 9.44 2.03 7.71
C LEU A 155 10.38 1.86 6.52
N PHE A 156 9.97 2.37 5.36
CA PHE A 156 10.71 2.32 4.09
C PHE A 156 11.06 3.73 3.61
N GLU A 157 12.06 3.85 2.75
CA GLU A 157 12.55 5.14 2.23
C GLU A 157 11.50 5.95 1.47
N GLU A 158 10.59 5.28 0.80
CA GLU A 158 9.56 5.88 -0.03
C GLU A 158 8.19 5.30 0.33
N GLU A 159 7.14 6.03 -0.02
CA GLU A 159 5.77 5.51 0.07
C GLU A 159 5.62 4.18 -0.69
N ILE A 160 4.90 3.24 -0.10
CA ILE A 160 4.60 1.97 -0.75
C ILE A 160 3.67 2.24 -1.95
N PRO A 161 3.99 1.77 -3.16
CA PRO A 161 3.20 2.06 -4.36
C PRO A 161 1.93 1.21 -4.41
N VAL A 162 0.98 1.48 -3.53
CA VAL A 162 -0.24 0.70 -3.35
C VAL A 162 -1.19 0.70 -4.56
N ASN A 163 -0.93 1.54 -5.56
CA ASN A 163 -1.68 1.59 -6.83
C ASN A 163 -0.99 0.80 -7.96
N ASP A 164 0.26 0.37 -7.74
CA ASP A 164 1.04 -0.41 -8.69
C ASP A 164 1.33 -1.80 -8.11
N SER A 165 1.76 -2.74 -8.95
CA SER A 165 2.23 -4.04 -8.48
C SER A 165 3.57 -3.92 -7.78
N PHE A 166 3.73 -4.65 -6.69
CA PHE A 166 5.00 -4.85 -6.00
C PHE A 166 5.10 -6.27 -5.44
N LEU A 167 6.32 -6.70 -5.18
CA LEU A 167 6.63 -8.00 -4.58
C LEU A 167 7.00 -7.80 -3.11
N LEU A 168 6.48 -8.66 -2.25
CA LEU A 168 6.99 -8.81 -0.89
C LEU A 168 7.99 -9.97 -0.89
N SER A 169 9.19 -9.75 -0.35
CA SER A 169 10.22 -10.78 -0.27
C SER A 169 10.71 -10.96 1.15
N TYR A 170 10.96 -12.22 1.50
CA TYR A 170 11.65 -12.60 2.73
C TYR A 170 12.67 -13.69 2.42
N GLY A 171 13.93 -13.30 2.35
CA GLY A 171 15.00 -14.17 1.85
C GLY A 171 14.73 -14.59 0.39
N VAL A 172 14.60 -15.89 0.18
CA VAL A 172 14.30 -16.45 -1.15
C VAL A 172 12.79 -16.58 -1.43
N LEU A 173 11.97 -16.36 -0.42
CA LEU A 173 10.50 -16.45 -0.52
C LEU A 173 9.93 -15.14 -1.03
N THR A 174 8.99 -15.21 -1.97
CA THR A 174 8.33 -14.03 -2.54
C THR A 174 6.82 -14.20 -2.60
N SER A 175 6.10 -13.09 -2.56
CA SER A 175 4.66 -13.01 -2.79
C SER A 175 4.33 -11.92 -3.79
N GLU A 176 3.61 -12.27 -4.86
CA GLU A 176 3.10 -11.39 -5.92
C GLU A 176 1.61 -11.06 -5.72
N ASP A 177 1.07 -11.39 -4.55
CA ASP A 177 -0.37 -11.32 -4.28
C ASP A 177 -0.94 -9.89 -4.41
N TRP A 178 -0.09 -8.85 -4.32
CA TRP A 178 -0.58 -7.49 -4.42
C TRP A 178 -1.19 -7.17 -5.78
N GLU A 179 -0.63 -7.67 -6.86
CA GLU A 179 -1.18 -7.50 -8.21
C GLU A 179 -2.62 -8.03 -8.30
N ARG A 180 -2.87 -9.19 -7.68
CA ARG A 180 -4.22 -9.79 -7.63
C ARG A 180 -5.21 -8.98 -6.80
N LYS A 181 -4.74 -8.12 -5.90
CA LYS A 181 -5.57 -7.24 -5.07
C LYS A 181 -5.94 -5.93 -5.76
N LEU A 182 -5.17 -5.45 -6.73
CA LEU A 182 -5.43 -4.18 -7.42
C LEU A 182 -6.86 -4.07 -7.98
N PRO A 183 -7.43 -5.09 -8.67
CA PRO A 183 -8.81 -5.01 -9.15
C PRO A 183 -9.86 -4.93 -8.03
N LEU A 184 -9.59 -5.51 -6.85
CA LEU A 184 -10.45 -5.39 -5.67
C LEU A 184 -10.42 -3.95 -5.14
N LEU A 185 -9.21 -3.37 -5.02
CA LEU A 185 -9.02 -2.00 -4.55
C LEU A 185 -9.70 -1.00 -5.48
N ASP A 186 -9.59 -1.17 -6.79
CA ASP A 186 -10.21 -0.28 -7.78
C ASP A 186 -11.75 -0.34 -7.72
N ARG A 187 -12.30 -1.54 -7.58
CA ARG A 187 -13.76 -1.71 -7.39
C ARG A 187 -14.23 -1.04 -6.10
N GLU A 188 -13.47 -1.18 -5.00
CA GLU A 188 -13.86 -0.56 -3.74
C GLU A 188 -13.70 0.96 -3.78
N ARG A 189 -12.68 1.51 -4.44
CA ARG A 189 -12.57 2.96 -4.71
C ARG A 189 -13.81 3.51 -5.41
N ALA A 190 -14.25 2.82 -6.45
CA ALA A 190 -15.46 3.21 -7.18
C ALA A 190 -16.72 3.15 -6.30
N ARG A 191 -16.85 2.12 -5.44
CA ARG A 191 -17.96 1.98 -4.47
C ARG A 191 -17.96 3.10 -3.44
N VAL A 192 -16.81 3.38 -2.82
CA VAL A 192 -16.67 4.46 -1.83
C VAL A 192 -17.03 5.79 -2.45
N ALA A 193 -16.55 6.08 -3.66
CA ALA A 193 -16.89 7.30 -4.38
C ALA A 193 -18.40 7.39 -4.72
N ALA A 194 -19.06 6.29 -5.00
CA ALA A 194 -20.50 6.25 -5.24
C ALA A 194 -21.30 6.49 -3.96
N ARG A 195 -21.00 5.74 -2.89
CA ARG A 195 -21.68 5.83 -1.59
C ARG A 195 -21.59 7.23 -1.00
N SER A 196 -20.42 7.85 -1.04
CA SER A 196 -20.20 9.19 -0.51
C SER A 196 -20.99 10.29 -1.22
N ARG A 197 -21.47 10.03 -2.43
CA ARG A 197 -22.36 10.95 -3.18
C ARG A 197 -23.82 10.76 -2.82
N THR A 198 -24.22 9.54 -2.50
CA THR A 198 -25.60 9.17 -2.26
C THR A 198 -26.00 9.32 -0.79
N GLU A 199 -25.09 9.03 0.12
CA GLU A 199 -25.31 9.08 1.57
C GLU A 199 -24.20 9.88 2.24
N PRO A 200 -24.29 11.21 2.37
CA PRO A 200 -23.35 11.98 3.15
C PRO A 200 -23.35 11.49 4.60
N ILE A 201 -22.18 11.20 5.16
CA ILE A 201 -22.07 10.85 6.58
C ILE A 201 -22.52 12.07 7.37
N ASP A 202 -23.59 11.92 8.16
CA ASP A 202 -23.97 12.92 9.16
C ASP A 202 -22.84 12.99 10.20
N THR A 203 -21.98 13.98 10.05
CA THR A 203 -21.01 14.38 11.06
C THR A 203 -21.77 15.17 12.10
N GLY A 204 -22.55 14.46 12.96
CA GLY A 204 -23.26 15.10 14.07
C GLY A 204 -22.34 16.06 14.83
N ARG A 205 -22.81 17.31 14.89
CA ARG A 205 -22.22 18.38 15.66
C ARG A 205 -22.24 18.10 17.15
#